data_0f5d2013afff20ee2e38c28d07e513b6
#
_entry.id   0f5d2013afff20ee2e38c28d07e513b6
#
_cell.length_a   1.000
_cell.length_b   1.000
_cell.length_c   1.000
_cell.angle_alpha   90.00
_cell.angle_beta   90.00
_cell.angle_gamma   90.00
#
_symmetry.space_group_name_H-M   'P 1'
#
loop_
_entity.id
_entity.type
_entity.pdbx_description
1 polymer ?
#
loop_
_entity_poly.entity_id
_entity_poly.type
_entity_poly.pdbx_seq_one_letter_code
_entity_poly.pdbx_strand_id
1 'polypeptide(L)'
;MKKKINKSDKQIALIAGALDLPFFTRDALRRAGWDVYVVGLKNFYDPRLKPDIAVRPGGGWPAIREFRRRGIKKLTFVGALGHPNLADISPDLWSIGLLFSILRHQRGYDSMAVAFNKALEKRGFEIVAAQDVAPELTFQKAGIQTKAKPTSRDKHDIERAIEVSHTIGAADIGASVVVDKQVIAVEAAEGTAKMLERVVSMRKDRKRIS
;
A
#
# COMPACT_ATOMS: atom_id res chain seq x y z
N MET A 1 10.72 -14.81 31.68
CA MET A 1 11.82 -13.84 31.42
C MET A 1 11.35 -12.84 30.36
N LYS A 2 11.01 -11.60 30.73
CA LYS A 2 10.70 -10.54 29.77
C LYS A 2 12.02 -10.06 29.15
N LYS A 3 12.25 -10.39 27.87
CA LYS A 3 13.37 -9.87 27.10
C LYS A 3 13.28 -8.33 27.13
N LYS A 4 14.28 -7.65 27.70
CA LYS A 4 14.39 -6.18 27.60
C LYS A 4 14.45 -5.84 26.11
N ILE A 5 13.37 -5.28 25.58
CA ILE A 5 13.32 -4.80 24.20
C ILE A 5 14.31 -3.63 24.13
N ASN A 6 15.39 -3.82 23.41
CA ASN A 6 16.40 -2.79 23.23
C ASN A 6 15.78 -1.61 22.45
N LYS A 7 16.11 -0.37 22.80
CA LYS A 7 15.56 0.83 22.14
C LYS A 7 15.78 0.83 20.62
N SER A 8 16.80 0.09 20.15
CA SER A 8 17.10 -0.15 18.73
C SER A 8 16.09 -1.07 18.01
N ASP A 9 15.32 -1.89 18.75
CA ASP A 9 14.39 -2.86 18.15
C ASP A 9 13.03 -2.25 17.78
N LYS A 10 12.77 -1.02 18.25
CA LYS A 10 11.52 -0.27 18.00
C LYS A 10 11.72 0.93 17.08
N GLN A 11 12.59 0.84 16.11
CA GLN A 11 12.74 1.85 15.06
C GLN A 11 12.15 1.37 13.75
N ILE A 12 11.42 2.25 13.08
CA ILE A 12 10.77 1.97 11.81
C ILE A 12 10.82 3.20 10.89
N ALA A 13 11.06 2.98 9.61
CA ALA A 13 10.87 4.02 8.60
C ALA A 13 9.50 3.89 7.95
N LEU A 14 8.75 4.98 7.96
CA LEU A 14 7.50 5.14 7.24
C LEU A 14 7.75 5.85 5.92
N ILE A 15 7.65 5.13 4.81
CA ILE A 15 7.73 5.70 3.46
C ILE A 15 6.32 6.13 3.05
N ALA A 16 6.13 7.44 3.00
CA ALA A 16 4.85 8.08 2.87
C ALA A 16 4.59 8.53 1.42
N GLY A 17 3.53 8.00 0.83
CA GLY A 17 2.90 8.48 -0.39
C GLY A 17 1.81 9.50 -0.13
N ALA A 18 0.87 9.62 -1.06
CA ALA A 18 -0.26 10.54 -1.02
C ALA A 18 -1.39 10.08 -0.08
N LEU A 19 -2.36 10.97 0.11
CA LEU A 19 -3.57 10.81 0.92
C LEU A 19 -3.30 10.83 2.43
N ASP A 20 -4.36 10.56 3.22
CA ASP A 20 -4.35 10.75 4.68
C ASP A 20 -3.79 9.56 5.47
N LEU A 21 -3.75 8.36 4.86
CA LEU A 21 -3.31 7.15 5.55
C LEU A 21 -1.90 7.26 6.18
N PRO A 22 -0.90 7.94 5.56
CA PRO A 22 0.40 8.17 6.20
C PRO A 22 0.33 8.91 7.54
N PHE A 23 -0.60 9.85 7.72
CA PHE A 23 -0.78 10.57 8.98
C PHE A 23 -1.28 9.62 10.08
N PHE A 24 -2.34 8.88 9.78
CA PHE A 24 -2.91 7.91 10.71
C PHE A 24 -1.89 6.85 11.09
N THR A 25 -1.13 6.35 10.10
CA THR A 25 -0.11 5.33 10.34
C THR A 25 1.03 5.86 11.19
N ARG A 26 1.57 7.05 10.91
CA ARG A 26 2.60 7.68 11.73
C ARG A 26 2.16 7.79 13.18
N ASP A 27 0.95 8.29 13.40
CA ASP A 27 0.45 8.54 14.75
C ASP A 27 0.13 7.23 15.50
N ALA A 28 -0.40 6.22 14.79
CA ALA A 28 -0.61 4.88 15.32
C ALA A 28 0.71 4.19 15.72
N LEU A 29 1.71 4.24 14.86
CA LEU A 29 3.04 3.71 15.16
C LEU A 29 3.65 4.38 16.39
N ARG A 30 3.55 5.71 16.50
CA ARG A 30 4.05 6.46 17.67
C ARG A 30 3.30 6.06 18.94
N ARG A 31 1.98 5.91 18.90
CA ARG A 31 1.18 5.40 20.05
C ARG A 31 1.57 3.98 20.44
N ALA A 32 1.91 3.14 19.47
CA ALA A 32 2.45 1.80 19.70
C ALA A 32 3.90 1.78 20.24
N GLY A 33 4.50 2.96 20.43
CA GLY A 33 5.85 3.12 20.99
C GLY A 33 6.99 2.93 20.01
N TRP A 34 6.74 3.08 18.70
CA TRP A 34 7.78 3.08 17.67
C TRP A 34 8.45 4.45 17.57
N ASP A 35 9.76 4.44 17.38
CA ASP A 35 10.54 5.59 16.91
C ASP A 35 10.40 5.64 15.37
N VAL A 36 9.57 6.56 14.88
CA VAL A 36 9.17 6.60 13.48
C VAL A 36 9.96 7.65 12.72
N TYR A 37 10.75 7.21 11.75
CA TYR A 37 11.44 8.07 10.80
C TYR A 37 10.61 8.18 9.52
N VAL A 38 10.11 9.38 9.24
CA VAL A 38 9.20 9.61 8.12
C VAL A 38 9.96 10.04 6.88
N VAL A 39 9.79 9.30 5.79
CA VAL A 39 10.33 9.60 4.47
C VAL A 39 9.19 10.01 3.54
N GLY A 40 9.18 11.23 3.07
CA GLY A 40 8.22 11.72 2.08
C GLY A 40 8.69 11.46 0.66
N LEU A 41 7.84 10.90 -0.18
CA LEU A 41 8.12 10.81 -1.62
C LEU A 41 7.72 12.12 -2.30
N LYS A 42 8.70 12.88 -2.80
CA LYS A 42 8.47 14.19 -3.46
C LYS A 42 7.43 14.04 -4.57
N ASN A 43 6.56 15.03 -4.69
CA ASN A 43 5.41 15.09 -5.58
C ASN A 43 4.23 14.16 -5.21
N PHE A 44 4.38 13.35 -4.15
CA PHE A 44 3.31 12.46 -3.69
C PHE A 44 2.88 12.74 -2.25
N TYR A 45 3.83 12.95 -1.32
CA TYR A 45 3.46 13.16 0.07
C TYR A 45 2.78 14.51 0.29
N ASP A 46 1.87 14.58 1.26
CA ASP A 46 1.27 15.83 1.71
C ASP A 46 2.29 16.63 2.54
N PRO A 47 2.59 17.90 2.18
CA PRO A 47 3.55 18.74 2.93
C PRO A 47 3.23 18.89 4.42
N ARG A 48 1.95 18.77 4.81
CA ARG A 48 1.52 18.81 6.22
C ARG A 48 2.10 17.67 7.05
N LEU A 49 2.53 16.59 6.41
CA LEU A 49 3.15 15.43 7.09
C LEU A 49 4.50 15.79 7.74
N LYS A 50 5.20 16.79 7.20
CA LYS A 50 6.52 17.27 7.67
C LYS A 50 7.49 16.08 7.84
N PRO A 51 7.89 15.42 6.74
CA PRO A 51 8.76 14.26 6.83
C PRO A 51 10.16 14.64 7.33
N ASP A 52 10.86 13.69 7.96
CA ASP A 52 12.26 13.85 8.40
C ASP A 52 13.21 14.03 7.21
N ILE A 53 12.87 13.39 6.08
CA ILE A 53 13.56 13.57 4.79
C ILE A 53 12.55 13.42 3.64
N ALA A 54 12.78 14.16 2.57
CA ALA A 54 12.01 14.00 1.34
C ALA A 54 12.92 13.57 0.19
N VAL A 55 12.58 12.45 -0.46
CA VAL A 55 13.33 11.87 -1.57
C VAL A 55 12.51 11.88 -2.85
N ARG A 56 13.18 11.96 -4.01
CA ARG A 56 12.51 11.77 -5.30
C ARG A 56 12.23 10.30 -5.55
N PRO A 57 11.17 9.94 -6.27
CA PRO A 57 11.00 8.60 -6.79
C PRO A 57 12.26 8.14 -7.54
N GLY A 58 12.75 6.95 -7.20
CA GLY A 58 14.01 6.45 -7.76
C GLY A 58 15.30 6.96 -7.08
N GLY A 59 15.24 8.02 -6.25
CA GLY A 59 16.40 8.55 -5.52
C GLY A 59 16.40 8.10 -4.05
N GLY A 60 16.51 6.80 -3.80
CA GLY A 60 16.40 6.22 -2.45
C GLY A 60 17.64 6.34 -1.58
N TRP A 61 18.81 6.60 -2.15
CA TRP A 61 20.09 6.56 -1.43
C TRP A 61 20.17 7.47 -0.18
N PRO A 62 19.69 8.72 -0.21
CA PRO A 62 19.72 9.56 0.99
C PRO A 62 18.95 8.96 2.17
N ALA A 63 17.79 8.36 1.92
CA ALA A 63 17.00 7.67 2.95
C ALA A 63 17.72 6.41 3.44
N ILE A 64 18.24 5.58 2.53
CA ILE A 64 18.99 4.36 2.88
C ILE A 64 20.22 4.68 3.74
N ARG A 65 20.94 5.76 3.42
CA ARG A 65 22.08 6.21 4.23
C ARG A 65 21.66 6.56 5.66
N GLU A 66 20.53 7.27 5.80
CA GLU A 66 19.99 7.62 7.11
C GLU A 66 19.51 6.37 7.87
N PHE A 67 18.84 5.42 7.19
CA PHE A 67 18.44 4.17 7.83
C PHE A 67 19.62 3.41 8.39
N ARG A 68 20.71 3.27 7.61
CA ARG A 68 21.93 2.62 8.07
C ARG A 68 22.58 3.35 9.25
N ARG A 69 22.66 4.69 9.17
CA ARG A 69 23.24 5.52 10.25
C ARG A 69 22.45 5.39 11.56
N ARG A 70 21.13 5.26 11.48
CA ARG A 70 20.22 5.13 12.62
C ARG A 70 20.01 3.69 13.08
N GLY A 71 20.46 2.71 12.31
CA GLY A 71 20.18 1.30 12.57
C GLY A 71 18.75 0.85 12.27
N ILE A 72 18.01 1.63 11.46
CA ILE A 72 16.63 1.31 11.05
C ILE A 72 16.67 0.16 10.06
N LYS A 73 15.99 -0.94 10.38
CA LYS A 73 15.89 -2.13 9.54
C LYS A 73 14.46 -2.37 9.05
N LYS A 74 13.44 -1.94 9.82
CA LYS A 74 12.03 -2.12 9.48
C LYS A 74 11.54 -0.96 8.64
N LEU A 75 10.90 -1.30 7.51
CA LEU A 75 10.32 -0.34 6.59
C LEU A 75 8.83 -0.65 6.41
N THR A 76 8.00 0.38 6.38
CA THR A 76 6.59 0.26 5.99
C THR A 76 6.26 1.30 4.92
N PHE A 77 5.52 0.90 3.91
CA PHE A 77 5.12 1.75 2.79
C PHE A 77 3.63 2.02 2.90
N VAL A 78 3.24 3.29 2.92
CA VAL A 78 1.85 3.68 3.15
C VAL A 78 1.47 4.90 2.32
N GLY A 79 0.25 4.91 1.82
CA GLY A 79 -0.29 5.96 0.97
C GLY A 79 -0.25 5.60 -0.51
N ALA A 80 -1.01 6.33 -1.30
CA ALA A 80 -1.06 6.11 -2.73
C ALA A 80 0.25 6.56 -3.41
N LEU A 81 0.78 5.69 -4.25
CA LEU A 81 1.79 6.05 -5.22
C LEU A 81 1.04 6.23 -6.55
N GLY A 82 0.76 7.47 -6.93
CA GLY A 82 0.26 7.74 -8.28
C GLY A 82 1.26 7.24 -9.33
N HIS A 83 0.86 7.24 -10.59
CA HIS A 83 1.79 6.94 -11.68
C HIS A 83 2.81 8.09 -11.77
N PRO A 84 4.08 7.89 -11.38
CA PRO A 84 5.08 8.92 -11.53
C PRO A 84 5.32 9.18 -13.02
N ASN A 85 5.38 10.44 -13.43
CA ASN A 85 5.91 10.76 -14.74
C ASN A 85 7.35 10.29 -14.80
N LEU A 86 7.75 9.72 -15.93
CA LEU A 86 9.14 9.27 -16.12
C LEU A 86 10.15 10.39 -15.88
N ALA A 87 9.77 11.65 -16.15
CA ALA A 87 10.57 12.83 -15.87
C ALA A 87 10.80 13.11 -14.37
N ASP A 88 9.93 12.62 -13.50
CA ASP A 88 10.04 12.77 -12.03
C ASP A 88 10.94 11.71 -11.39
N ILE A 89 11.25 10.64 -12.14
CA ILE A 89 12.10 9.55 -11.66
C ILE A 89 13.56 9.97 -11.85
N SER A 90 14.26 10.14 -10.73
CA SER A 90 15.70 10.45 -10.72
C SER A 90 16.45 9.31 -10.01
N PRO A 91 16.80 8.23 -10.74
CA PRO A 91 17.46 7.09 -10.13
C PRO A 91 18.88 7.46 -9.73
N ASP A 92 19.25 7.14 -8.48
CA ASP A 92 20.64 7.12 -8.03
C ASP A 92 21.27 5.74 -8.27
N LEU A 93 22.58 5.63 -8.13
CA LEU A 93 23.32 4.39 -8.38
C LEU A 93 22.80 3.22 -7.53
N TRP A 94 22.36 3.48 -6.29
CA TRP A 94 21.80 2.46 -5.42
C TRP A 94 20.44 1.96 -5.95
N SER A 95 19.60 2.88 -6.42
CA SER A 95 18.28 2.58 -6.98
C SER A 95 18.38 1.89 -8.35
N ILE A 96 19.38 2.23 -9.16
CA ILE A 96 19.71 1.50 -10.39
C ILE A 96 20.07 0.05 -10.05
N GLY A 97 20.94 -0.17 -9.06
CA GLY A 97 21.29 -1.50 -8.58
C GLY A 97 20.10 -2.27 -8.00
N LEU A 98 19.17 -1.58 -7.35
CA LEU A 98 17.91 -2.16 -6.88
C LEU A 98 17.03 -2.57 -8.06
N LEU A 99 16.82 -1.69 -9.04
CA LEU A 99 16.04 -1.95 -10.24
C LEU A 99 16.59 -3.15 -11.03
N PHE A 100 17.91 -3.21 -11.22
CA PHE A 100 18.58 -4.34 -11.87
C PHE A 100 18.34 -5.65 -11.10
N SER A 101 18.36 -5.58 -9.76
CA SER A 101 18.05 -6.72 -8.89
C SER A 101 16.60 -7.18 -9.07
N ILE A 102 15.65 -6.25 -9.18
CA ILE A 102 14.23 -6.55 -9.43
C ILE A 102 14.07 -7.25 -10.77
N LEU A 103 14.58 -6.65 -11.85
CA LEU A 103 14.47 -7.19 -13.21
C LEU A 103 15.10 -8.57 -13.35
N ARG A 104 16.26 -8.79 -12.72
CA ARG A 104 16.95 -10.09 -12.75
C ARG A 104 16.20 -11.19 -12.01
N HIS A 105 15.42 -10.87 -10.99
CA HIS A 105 14.72 -11.83 -10.15
C HIS A 105 13.22 -11.94 -10.48
N GLN A 106 12.72 -11.09 -11.37
CA GLN A 106 11.35 -11.16 -11.87
C GLN A 106 11.25 -12.36 -12.84
N ARG A 107 10.99 -13.53 -12.26
CA ARG A 107 10.71 -14.75 -13.01
C ARG A 107 9.24 -15.10 -12.81
N GLY A 108 8.44 -15.00 -13.87
CA GLY A 108 7.02 -15.30 -13.84
C GLY A 108 6.13 -14.14 -13.43
N TYR A 109 4.95 -14.44 -12.89
CA TYR A 109 3.89 -13.49 -12.54
C TYR A 109 4.05 -12.83 -11.16
N ASP A 110 5.26 -12.82 -10.57
CA ASP A 110 5.49 -12.05 -9.34
C ASP A 110 5.23 -10.57 -9.60
N SER A 111 4.36 -9.96 -8.81
CA SER A 111 4.09 -8.54 -8.93
C SER A 111 5.37 -7.72 -8.69
N MET A 112 5.45 -6.55 -9.31
CA MET A 112 6.58 -5.63 -9.13
C MET A 112 6.80 -5.32 -7.62
N ALA A 113 5.73 -5.25 -6.83
CA ALA A 113 5.80 -5.02 -5.39
C ALA A 113 6.50 -6.17 -4.65
N VAL A 114 6.21 -7.42 -5.00
CA VAL A 114 6.87 -8.61 -4.41
C VAL A 114 8.35 -8.62 -4.75
N ALA A 115 8.70 -8.35 -6.02
CA ALA A 115 10.09 -8.30 -6.46
C ALA A 115 10.87 -7.16 -5.76
N PHE A 116 10.24 -6.01 -5.57
CA PHE A 116 10.79 -4.87 -4.83
C PHE A 116 11.04 -5.21 -3.36
N ASN A 117 10.07 -5.81 -2.67
CA ASN A 117 10.22 -6.24 -1.27
C ASN A 117 11.37 -7.23 -1.12
N LYS A 118 11.40 -8.30 -1.93
CA LYS A 118 12.50 -9.29 -1.95
C LYS A 118 13.87 -8.63 -2.17
N ALA A 119 13.94 -7.61 -3.03
CA ALA A 119 15.18 -6.91 -3.32
C ALA A 119 15.66 -6.02 -2.15
N LEU A 120 14.75 -5.44 -1.35
CA LEU A 120 15.06 -4.72 -0.13
C LEU A 120 15.49 -5.68 1.01
N GLU A 121 14.78 -6.81 1.16
CA GLU A 121 15.12 -7.84 2.14
C GLU A 121 16.53 -8.39 1.94
N LYS A 122 16.93 -8.67 0.68
CA LYS A 122 18.30 -9.05 0.35
C LYS A 122 19.36 -8.00 0.72
N ARG A 123 18.94 -6.76 0.94
CA ARG A 123 19.80 -5.65 1.37
C ARG A 123 19.77 -5.41 2.88
N GLY A 124 19.11 -6.32 3.62
CA GLY A 124 19.05 -6.33 5.08
C GLY A 124 17.92 -5.48 5.68
N PHE A 125 16.92 -5.11 4.89
CA PHE A 125 15.70 -4.48 5.37
C PHE A 125 14.59 -5.51 5.57
N GLU A 126 13.70 -5.25 6.52
CA GLU A 126 12.50 -6.02 6.80
C GLU A 126 11.29 -5.16 6.41
N ILE A 127 10.52 -5.62 5.44
CA ILE A 127 9.30 -4.94 5.04
C ILE A 127 8.15 -5.45 5.92
N VAL A 128 7.55 -4.54 6.67
CA VAL A 128 6.46 -4.87 7.60
C VAL A 128 5.18 -4.19 7.17
N ALA A 129 4.07 -4.90 7.25
CA ALA A 129 2.78 -4.29 7.01
C ALA A 129 2.42 -3.38 8.20
N ALA A 130 1.83 -2.21 7.90
CA ALA A 130 1.53 -1.21 8.94
C ALA A 130 0.62 -1.77 10.05
N GLN A 131 -0.34 -2.61 9.69
CA GLN A 131 -1.26 -3.26 10.63
C GLN A 131 -0.57 -4.26 11.57
N ASP A 132 0.54 -4.87 11.19
CA ASP A 132 1.25 -5.83 12.03
C ASP A 132 2.00 -5.14 13.18
N VAL A 133 2.38 -3.88 12.97
CA VAL A 133 3.14 -3.08 13.93
C VAL A 133 2.29 -2.00 14.62
N ALA A 134 1.13 -1.70 14.06
CA ALA A 134 0.09 -0.82 14.63
C ALA A 134 -1.31 -1.41 14.39
N PRO A 135 -1.73 -2.43 15.16
CA PRO A 135 -2.99 -3.15 14.96
C PRO A 135 -4.24 -2.28 14.96
N GLU A 136 -4.19 -1.10 15.58
CA GLU A 136 -5.32 -0.15 15.60
C GLU A 136 -5.71 0.39 14.20
N LEU A 137 -4.86 0.18 13.18
CA LEU A 137 -5.15 0.55 11.80
C LEU A 137 -6.16 -0.38 11.13
N THR A 138 -6.52 -1.49 11.78
CA THR A 138 -7.49 -2.45 11.26
C THR A 138 -8.63 -2.67 12.23
N PHE A 139 -9.74 -3.20 11.74
CA PHE A 139 -10.83 -3.62 12.58
C PHE A 139 -10.40 -4.81 13.44
N GLN A 140 -10.54 -4.68 14.76
CA GLN A 140 -10.13 -5.70 15.72
C GLN A 140 -11.11 -6.89 15.80
N LYS A 141 -12.32 -6.71 15.29
CA LYS A 141 -13.36 -7.74 15.30
C LYS A 141 -13.87 -7.96 13.89
N ALA A 142 -13.93 -9.21 13.47
CA ALA A 142 -14.60 -9.60 12.23
C ALA A 142 -16.11 -9.34 12.33
N GLY A 143 -16.75 -9.13 11.19
CA GLY A 143 -18.19 -8.95 11.09
C GLY A 143 -18.61 -7.59 10.58
N ILE A 144 -19.90 -7.28 10.72
CA ILE A 144 -20.50 -6.05 10.22
C ILE A 144 -20.12 -4.89 11.12
N GLN A 145 -19.42 -3.91 10.59
CA GLN A 145 -18.93 -2.71 11.29
C GLN A 145 -19.85 -1.49 11.07
N THR A 146 -20.85 -1.61 10.22
CA THR A 146 -21.77 -0.52 9.84
C THR A 146 -23.14 -0.68 10.47
N LYS A 147 -23.92 0.41 10.55
CA LYS A 147 -25.32 0.37 11.01
C LYS A 147 -26.20 -0.44 10.06
N ALA A 148 -25.96 -0.29 8.75
CA ALA A 148 -26.67 -1.07 7.73
C ALA A 148 -26.14 -2.51 7.73
N LYS A 149 -27.05 -3.47 7.58
CA LYS A 149 -26.72 -4.91 7.50
C LYS A 149 -26.95 -5.38 6.06
N PRO A 150 -26.15 -6.31 5.55
CA PRO A 150 -26.38 -6.88 4.25
C PRO A 150 -27.68 -7.68 4.21
N THR A 151 -28.45 -7.49 3.16
CA THR A 151 -29.62 -8.32 2.85
C THR A 151 -29.18 -9.70 2.32
N SER A 152 -30.14 -10.61 2.14
CA SER A 152 -29.82 -11.92 1.52
C SER A 152 -29.26 -11.78 0.11
N ARG A 153 -29.72 -10.78 -0.66
CA ARG A 153 -29.21 -10.45 -1.99
C ARG A 153 -27.76 -9.99 -1.92
N ASP A 154 -27.46 -9.08 -1.01
CA ASP A 154 -26.07 -8.57 -0.82
C ASP A 154 -25.12 -9.70 -0.42
N LYS A 155 -25.58 -10.67 0.39
CA LYS A 155 -24.75 -11.82 0.79
C LYS A 155 -24.33 -12.65 -0.41
N HIS A 156 -25.24 -12.94 -1.34
CA HIS A 156 -24.92 -13.67 -2.56
C HIS A 156 -23.93 -12.87 -3.45
N ASP A 157 -24.09 -11.55 -3.53
CA ASP A 157 -23.17 -10.70 -4.27
C ASP A 157 -21.79 -10.69 -3.62
N ILE A 158 -21.71 -10.65 -2.28
CA ILE A 158 -20.47 -10.75 -1.51
C ILE A 158 -19.75 -12.08 -1.77
N GLU A 159 -20.47 -13.21 -1.68
CA GLU A 159 -19.91 -14.53 -1.97
C GLU A 159 -19.32 -14.60 -3.38
N ARG A 160 -20.09 -14.12 -4.36
CA ARG A 160 -19.62 -14.05 -5.75
C ARG A 160 -18.43 -13.11 -5.93
N ALA A 161 -18.42 -11.96 -5.24
CA ALA A 161 -17.32 -11.02 -5.30
C ALA A 161 -16.01 -11.61 -4.72
N ILE A 162 -16.10 -12.38 -3.65
CA ILE A 162 -14.95 -13.09 -3.06
C ILE A 162 -14.38 -14.12 -4.07
N GLU A 163 -15.24 -14.94 -4.68
CA GLU A 163 -14.83 -15.92 -5.69
C GLU A 163 -14.12 -15.25 -6.87
N VAL A 164 -14.71 -14.18 -7.41
CA VAL A 164 -14.13 -13.39 -8.50
C VAL A 164 -12.80 -12.77 -8.10
N SER A 165 -12.72 -12.18 -6.91
CA SER A 165 -11.49 -11.54 -6.41
C SER A 165 -10.33 -12.53 -6.28
N HIS A 166 -10.59 -13.77 -5.84
CA HIS A 166 -9.57 -14.82 -5.84
C HIS A 166 -9.08 -15.16 -7.25
N THR A 167 -10.00 -15.22 -8.21
CA THR A 167 -9.68 -15.55 -9.60
C THR A 167 -8.85 -14.47 -10.28
N ILE A 168 -9.28 -13.20 -10.17
CA ILE A 168 -8.60 -12.07 -10.83
C ILE A 168 -7.32 -11.66 -10.09
N GLY A 169 -7.26 -11.88 -8.76
CA GLY A 169 -6.07 -11.59 -7.95
C GLY A 169 -4.86 -12.41 -8.39
N ALA A 170 -5.07 -13.63 -8.91
CA ALA A 170 -4.00 -14.43 -9.52
C ALA A 170 -3.39 -13.77 -10.76
N ALA A 171 -4.12 -12.85 -11.43
CA ALA A 171 -3.66 -12.04 -12.56
C ALA A 171 -3.21 -10.63 -12.14
N ASP A 172 -2.97 -10.40 -10.83
CA ASP A 172 -2.59 -9.08 -10.25
C ASP A 172 -3.63 -7.97 -10.50
N ILE A 173 -4.92 -8.33 -10.60
CA ILE A 173 -6.03 -7.39 -10.75
C ILE A 173 -6.64 -7.14 -9.37
N GLY A 174 -6.63 -5.86 -8.93
CA GLY A 174 -6.89 -5.48 -7.54
C GLY A 174 -8.35 -5.43 -7.13
N ALA A 175 -9.29 -5.16 -8.04
CA ALA A 175 -10.69 -4.94 -7.67
C ALA A 175 -11.70 -5.33 -8.75
N SER A 176 -12.90 -5.72 -8.29
CA SER A 176 -14.08 -5.93 -9.14
C SER A 176 -15.34 -5.42 -8.46
N VAL A 177 -16.39 -5.21 -9.23
CA VAL A 177 -17.74 -4.90 -8.73
C VAL A 177 -18.72 -5.96 -9.19
N VAL A 178 -19.44 -6.54 -8.23
CA VAL A 178 -20.48 -7.53 -8.48
C VAL A 178 -21.83 -6.96 -8.08
N VAL A 179 -22.83 -7.12 -8.94
CA VAL A 179 -24.24 -6.76 -8.69
C VAL A 179 -25.11 -7.84 -9.29
N ASP A 180 -26.07 -8.34 -8.53
CA ASP A 180 -26.97 -9.43 -8.96
C ASP A 180 -26.21 -10.66 -9.45
N LYS A 181 -25.15 -11.05 -8.73
CA LYS A 181 -24.22 -12.15 -9.06
C LYS A 181 -23.42 -11.94 -10.35
N GLN A 182 -23.58 -10.80 -11.03
CA GLN A 182 -22.85 -10.49 -12.25
C GLN A 182 -21.67 -9.58 -11.98
N VAL A 183 -20.54 -9.87 -12.60
CA VAL A 183 -19.39 -8.97 -12.61
C VAL A 183 -19.69 -7.84 -13.59
N ILE A 184 -19.89 -6.64 -13.07
CA ILE A 184 -20.22 -5.46 -13.89
C ILE A 184 -19.02 -4.57 -14.18
N ALA A 185 -17.96 -4.70 -13.39
CA ALA A 185 -16.70 -4.01 -13.64
C ALA A 185 -15.53 -4.78 -13.03
N VAL A 186 -14.38 -4.67 -13.69
CA VAL A 186 -13.08 -5.13 -13.21
C VAL A 186 -12.12 -3.96 -13.36
N GLU A 187 -11.23 -3.76 -12.41
CA GLU A 187 -10.18 -2.76 -12.45
C GLU A 187 -9.18 -3.09 -13.55
N ALA A 188 -8.83 -2.10 -14.35
CA ALA A 188 -7.77 -2.17 -15.33
C ALA A 188 -6.74 -1.06 -15.04
N ALA A 189 -6.06 -0.56 -16.06
CA ALA A 189 -5.04 0.49 -15.90
C ALA A 189 -5.59 1.84 -15.37
N GLU A 190 -6.91 2.03 -15.39
CA GLU A 190 -7.56 3.25 -14.89
C GLU A 190 -7.52 3.38 -13.35
N GLY A 191 -7.36 2.28 -12.62
CA GLY A 191 -7.38 2.23 -11.16
C GLY A 191 -8.79 2.18 -10.55
N THR A 192 -8.87 1.75 -9.28
CA THR A 192 -10.14 1.47 -8.56
C THR A 192 -11.10 2.66 -8.55
N ALA A 193 -10.60 3.88 -8.32
CA ALA A 193 -11.46 5.07 -8.22
C ALA A 193 -12.23 5.32 -9.53
N LYS A 194 -11.55 5.31 -10.67
CA LYS A 194 -12.17 5.51 -11.98
C LYS A 194 -13.08 4.34 -12.37
N MET A 195 -12.73 3.11 -12.00
CA MET A 195 -13.62 1.96 -12.16
C MET A 195 -14.94 2.21 -11.41
N LEU A 196 -14.90 2.67 -10.15
CA LEU A 196 -16.11 2.96 -9.38
C LEU A 196 -16.93 4.12 -9.98
N GLU A 197 -16.28 5.18 -10.47
CA GLU A 197 -16.95 6.27 -11.20
C GLU A 197 -17.71 5.74 -12.43
N ARG A 198 -17.09 4.86 -13.20
CA ARG A 198 -17.71 4.18 -14.36
C ARG A 198 -18.93 3.37 -13.94
N VAL A 199 -18.86 2.62 -12.84
CA VAL A 199 -20.02 1.87 -12.31
C VAL A 199 -21.16 2.80 -11.91
N VAL A 200 -20.87 3.94 -11.28
CA VAL A 200 -21.87 4.92 -10.91
C VAL A 200 -22.57 5.49 -12.15
N SER A 201 -21.84 5.78 -13.23
CA SER A 201 -22.45 6.27 -14.48
C SER A 201 -23.37 5.23 -15.10
N MET A 202 -22.96 3.97 -15.18
CA MET A 202 -23.80 2.86 -15.69
C MET A 202 -25.14 2.72 -14.93
N ARG A 203 -25.12 2.90 -13.58
CA ARG A 203 -26.35 2.86 -12.77
C ARG A 203 -27.30 4.02 -13.04
N LYS A 204 -26.77 5.20 -13.32
CA LYS A 204 -27.60 6.37 -13.69
C LYS A 204 -28.31 6.16 -15.02
N ASP A 205 -27.64 5.56 -15.99
CA ASP A 205 -28.20 5.29 -17.31
C ASP A 205 -29.30 4.21 -17.26
N ARG A 206 -29.12 3.15 -16.44
CA ARG A 206 -30.18 2.14 -16.22
C ARG A 206 -31.45 2.69 -15.58
N LYS A 207 -31.36 3.70 -14.70
CA LYS A 207 -32.54 4.39 -14.14
C LYS A 207 -33.26 5.28 -15.12
N ARG A 208 -32.65 5.61 -16.26
CA ARG A 208 -33.29 6.39 -17.35
C ARG A 208 -34.01 5.50 -18.38
N ILE A 209 -33.78 4.20 -18.34
CA ILE A 209 -34.33 3.20 -19.30
C ILE A 209 -35.46 2.37 -18.65
N SER A 210 -35.67 2.49 -17.35
CA SER A 210 -36.80 1.92 -16.61
C SER A 210 -37.78 3.02 -16.21
#